data_f2cd8602c8d2f16179df14cb6c160c3d
#
_entry.id   f2cd8602c8d2f16179df14cb6c160c3d
#
_cell.length_a   1.000
_cell.length_b   1.000
_cell.length_c   1.000
_cell.angle_alpha   90.00
_cell.angle_beta   90.00
_cell.angle_gamma   90.00
#
_symmetry.space_group_name_H-M   'P 1'
#
loop_
_entity.id
_entity.type
_entity.pdbx_description
1 polymer ?
#
loop_
_entity_poly.entity_id
_entity_poly.type
_entity_poly.pdbx_seq_one_letter_code
_entity_poly.pdbx_strand_id
1 'polypeptide(L)'
;MKNIVLIGIMGCGKTTLSRMLGEKLNRPVIDIDEYIVEKYHQTIPEMFEVSETYFRNNETAGCKDVSDLNGHIISTGGGVVLRPENIKYLKQNGIIIYI
;
A
#
# COMPACT_ATOMS: atom_id res chain seq x y z
N MET A 1 -17.35 -4.70 -2.63
CA MET A 1 -17.14 -3.29 -2.20
C MET A 1 -15.71 -2.89 -2.51
N LYS A 2 -15.52 -1.76 -3.18
CA LYS A 2 -14.20 -1.30 -3.55
C LYS A 2 -13.37 -0.88 -2.35
N ASN A 3 -12.05 -1.09 -2.45
CA ASN A 3 -11.11 -0.60 -1.46
C ASN A 3 -10.92 0.91 -1.61
N ILE A 4 -10.52 1.56 -0.54
CA ILE A 4 -10.09 2.95 -0.57
C ILE A 4 -8.58 2.96 -0.44
N VAL A 5 -7.88 3.44 -1.46
CA VAL A 5 -6.43 3.41 -1.53
C VAL A 5 -5.89 4.82 -1.30
N LEU A 6 -5.07 4.99 -0.27
CA LEU A 6 -4.49 6.28 0.08
C LEU A 6 -3.05 6.34 -0.41
N ILE A 7 -2.77 7.33 -1.25
CA ILE A 7 -1.46 7.57 -1.83
C ILE A 7 -1.03 8.99 -1.49
N GLY A 8 0.22 9.16 -1.12
CA GLY A 8 0.72 10.49 -0.82
C GLY A 8 2.18 10.48 -0.41
N ILE A 9 2.69 11.67 -0.11
CA ILE A 9 4.06 11.86 0.29
C ILE A 9 4.29 11.26 1.68
N MET A 10 5.43 10.62 1.87
CA MET A 10 5.81 10.04 3.15
C MET A 10 5.78 11.11 4.25
N GLY A 11 5.24 10.77 5.40
CA GLY A 11 5.15 11.69 6.53
C GLY A 11 3.94 12.62 6.53
N CYS A 12 3.03 12.50 5.57
CA CYS A 12 1.85 13.38 5.49
C CYS A 12 0.67 12.90 6.34
N GLY A 13 0.89 11.97 7.26
CA GLY A 13 -0.16 11.51 8.17
C GLY A 13 -1.07 10.42 7.59
N LYS A 14 -0.64 9.73 6.53
CA LYS A 14 -1.42 8.65 5.92
C LYS A 14 -1.81 7.55 6.92
N THR A 15 -0.91 7.19 7.82
CA THR A 15 -1.18 6.15 8.81
C THR A 15 -2.31 6.56 9.75
N THR A 16 -2.28 7.80 10.24
CA THR A 16 -3.33 8.33 11.10
C THR A 16 -4.65 8.42 10.35
N LEU A 17 -4.63 8.94 9.13
CA LEU A 17 -5.82 9.07 8.29
C LEU A 17 -6.42 7.69 7.97
N SER A 18 -5.58 6.72 7.62
CA SER A 18 -6.04 5.36 7.33
C SER A 18 -6.79 4.75 8.52
N ARG A 19 -6.22 4.92 9.71
CA ARG A 19 -6.82 4.39 10.94
C ARG A 19 -8.17 5.07 11.23
N MET A 20 -8.22 6.39 11.11
CA MET A 20 -9.45 7.14 11.33
C MET A 20 -10.55 6.72 10.36
N LEU A 21 -10.22 6.59 9.07
CA LEU A 21 -11.17 6.16 8.07
C LEU A 21 -11.64 4.73 8.30
N GLY A 22 -10.71 3.85 8.70
CA GLY A 22 -11.06 2.46 9.01
C GLY A 22 -12.07 2.36 10.15
N GLU A 23 -11.86 3.14 11.21
CA GLU A 23 -12.79 3.19 12.34
C GLU A 23 -14.14 3.78 11.92
N LYS A 24 -14.11 4.92 11.22
CA LYS A 24 -15.32 5.65 10.85
C LYS A 24 -16.19 4.87 9.87
N LEU A 25 -15.58 4.19 8.92
CA LEU A 25 -16.27 3.42 7.89
C LEU A 25 -16.44 1.95 8.26
N ASN A 26 -15.94 1.55 9.43
CA ASN A 26 -15.95 0.16 9.88
C ASN A 26 -15.31 -0.77 8.85
N ARG A 27 -14.13 -0.39 8.36
CA ARG A 27 -13.37 -1.15 7.37
C ARG A 27 -12.00 -1.54 7.93
N PRO A 28 -11.52 -2.75 7.62
CA PRO A 28 -10.16 -3.12 8.00
C PRO A 28 -9.14 -2.29 7.24
N VAL A 29 -8.00 -2.02 7.89
CA VAL A 29 -6.91 -1.24 7.32
C VAL A 29 -5.73 -2.17 7.06
N ILE A 30 -5.11 -2.04 5.90
CA ILE A 30 -3.87 -2.72 5.58
C ILE A 30 -2.85 -1.70 5.07
N ASP A 31 -1.61 -1.83 5.54
CA ASP A 31 -0.48 -1.02 5.09
C ASP A 31 0.39 -1.90 4.20
N ILE A 32 0.66 -1.45 2.97
CA ILE A 32 1.41 -2.26 2.02
C ILE A 32 2.83 -2.54 2.51
N ASP A 33 3.49 -1.56 3.12
CA ASP A 33 4.85 -1.76 3.62
C ASP A 33 4.89 -2.83 4.70
N GLU A 34 3.95 -2.79 5.65
CA GLU A 34 3.83 -3.83 6.69
C GLU A 34 3.53 -5.18 6.06
N TYR A 35 2.65 -5.21 5.07
CA TYR A 35 2.31 -6.44 4.36
C TYR A 35 3.54 -7.07 3.70
N ILE A 36 4.35 -6.25 3.04
CA ILE A 36 5.57 -6.72 2.36
C ILE A 36 6.58 -7.27 3.36
N VAL A 37 6.78 -6.56 4.47
CA VAL A 37 7.69 -7.00 5.53
C VAL A 37 7.27 -8.36 6.06
N GLU A 38 6.00 -8.54 6.33
CA GLU A 38 5.48 -9.80 6.86
C GLU A 38 5.58 -10.92 5.83
N LYS A 39 5.27 -10.63 4.56
CA LYS A 39 5.29 -11.64 3.50
C LYS A 39 6.69 -12.17 3.23
N TYR A 40 7.69 -11.29 3.19
CA TYR A 40 9.05 -11.65 2.81
C TYR A 40 9.97 -11.89 4.01
N HIS A 41 9.50 -11.65 5.23
CA HIS A 41 10.28 -11.80 6.46
C HIS A 41 11.57 -10.97 6.43
N GLN A 42 11.49 -9.78 5.86
CA GLN A 42 12.60 -8.83 5.76
C GLN A 42 12.09 -7.44 6.09
N THR A 43 12.94 -6.62 6.72
CA THR A 43 12.63 -5.21 6.91
C THR A 43 12.83 -4.45 5.59
N ILE A 44 12.23 -3.28 5.48
CA ILE A 44 12.41 -2.43 4.30
C ILE A 44 13.90 -2.08 4.09
N PRO A 45 14.66 -1.64 5.11
CA PRO A 45 16.10 -1.42 4.94
C PRO A 45 16.85 -2.64 4.43
N GLU A 46 16.50 -3.83 4.90
CA GLU A 46 17.14 -5.06 4.42
C GLU A 46 16.88 -5.29 2.93
N MET A 47 15.68 -4.98 2.47
CA MET A 47 15.33 -5.07 1.04
C MET A 47 16.15 -4.09 0.21
N PHE A 48 16.32 -2.85 0.67
CA PHE A 48 17.13 -1.85 -0.01
C PHE A 48 18.62 -2.21 -0.01
N GLU A 49 19.10 -2.97 0.97
CA GLU A 49 20.47 -3.47 0.98
C GLU A 49 20.74 -4.41 -0.20
N VAL A 50 19.73 -5.18 -0.61
CA VAL A 50 19.84 -6.00 -1.82
C VAL A 50 19.90 -5.09 -3.05
N SER A 51 18.87 -4.29 -3.26
CA SER A 51 18.82 -3.24 -4.29
C SER A 51 17.46 -2.51 -4.17
N GLU A 52 17.39 -1.32 -4.75
CA GLU A 52 16.12 -0.60 -4.87
C GLU A 52 15.15 -1.40 -5.75
N THR A 53 15.63 -1.98 -6.83
CA THR A 53 14.82 -2.79 -7.74
C THR A 53 14.18 -3.97 -7.01
N TYR A 54 14.92 -4.62 -6.13
CA TYR A 54 14.40 -5.73 -5.34
C TYR A 54 13.21 -5.26 -4.47
N PHE A 55 13.38 -4.14 -3.76
CA PHE A 55 12.27 -3.59 -2.96
C PHE A 55 11.09 -3.22 -3.84
N ARG A 56 11.31 -2.54 -4.97
CA ARG A 56 10.24 -2.13 -5.87
C ARG A 56 9.47 -3.31 -6.46
N ASN A 57 10.17 -4.41 -6.75
CA ASN A 57 9.53 -5.64 -7.21
C ASN A 57 8.62 -6.22 -6.13
N ASN A 58 9.07 -6.21 -4.88
CA ASN A 58 8.28 -6.69 -3.76
C ASN A 58 7.08 -5.78 -3.51
N GLU A 59 7.26 -4.47 -3.66
CA GLU A 59 6.17 -3.49 -3.53
C GLU A 59 5.11 -3.74 -4.60
N THR A 60 5.50 -3.98 -5.83
CA THR A 60 4.57 -4.27 -6.93
C THR A 60 3.81 -5.57 -6.67
N ALA A 61 4.49 -6.60 -6.20
CA ALA A 61 3.84 -7.85 -5.82
C ALA A 61 2.83 -7.63 -4.69
N GLY A 62 3.18 -6.79 -3.71
CA GLY A 62 2.26 -6.41 -2.63
C GLY A 62 1.03 -5.69 -3.14
N CYS A 63 1.19 -4.75 -4.07
CA CYS A 63 0.07 -4.04 -4.68
C CYS A 63 -0.87 -5.01 -5.41
N LYS A 64 -0.31 -5.96 -6.13
CA LYS A 64 -1.10 -6.98 -6.81
C LYS A 64 -1.89 -7.83 -5.83
N ASP A 65 -1.23 -8.27 -4.76
CA ASP A 65 -1.87 -9.12 -3.74
C ASP A 65 -3.04 -8.39 -3.07
N VAL A 66 -2.82 -7.15 -2.61
CA VAL A 66 -3.87 -6.42 -1.89
C VAL A 66 -5.00 -5.96 -2.82
N SER A 67 -4.76 -5.92 -4.12
CA SER A 67 -5.81 -5.57 -5.08
C SER A 67 -6.96 -6.57 -5.10
N ASP A 68 -6.74 -7.77 -4.60
CA ASP A 68 -7.77 -8.81 -4.51
C ASP A 68 -8.65 -8.68 -3.25
N LEU A 69 -8.28 -7.78 -2.34
CA LEU A 69 -9.10 -7.52 -1.15
C LEU A 69 -10.36 -6.73 -1.51
N ASN A 70 -11.33 -6.75 -0.61
CA ASN A 70 -12.58 -6.02 -0.78
C ASN A 70 -12.89 -5.22 0.48
N GLY A 71 -13.29 -3.97 0.29
CA GLY A 71 -13.77 -3.13 1.38
C GLY A 71 -12.71 -2.69 2.37
N HIS A 72 -11.42 -2.79 2.01
CA HIS A 72 -10.32 -2.39 2.88
C HIS A 72 -9.94 -0.93 2.67
N ILE A 73 -9.31 -0.35 3.69
CA ILE A 73 -8.53 0.87 3.55
C ILE A 73 -7.10 0.43 3.31
N ILE A 74 -6.52 0.81 2.18
CA ILE A 74 -5.15 0.42 1.82
C ILE A 74 -4.25 1.65 1.91
N SER A 75 -3.27 1.62 2.81
CA SER A 75 -2.26 2.66 2.94
C SER A 75 -1.03 2.25 2.16
N THR A 76 -0.45 3.18 1.40
CA THR A 76 0.71 2.90 0.55
C THR A 76 1.92 3.72 0.97
N GLY A 77 3.10 3.26 0.55
CA GLY A 77 4.33 4.02 0.71
C GLY A 77 4.45 5.14 -0.32
N GLY A 78 5.32 6.11 -0.06
CA GLY A 78 5.49 7.28 -0.93
C GLY A 78 5.96 6.96 -2.33
N GLY A 79 6.69 5.85 -2.51
CA GLY A 79 7.25 5.47 -3.81
C GLY A 79 6.35 4.61 -4.67
N VAL A 80 5.14 4.31 -4.22
CA VAL A 80 4.23 3.43 -4.98
C VAL A 80 3.91 3.99 -6.37
N VAL A 81 3.92 5.32 -6.51
CA VAL A 81 3.62 6.01 -7.79
C VAL A 81 4.73 5.89 -8.81
N LEU A 82 5.92 5.44 -8.42
CA LEU A 82 7.05 5.32 -9.34
C LEU A 82 6.83 4.29 -10.44
N ARG A 83 5.92 3.34 -10.22
CA ARG A 83 5.57 2.34 -11.23
C ARG A 83 4.09 2.44 -11.57
N PRO A 84 3.74 2.77 -12.82
CA PRO A 84 2.33 2.85 -13.24
C PRO A 84 1.54 1.56 -12.99
N GLU A 85 2.19 0.42 -13.08
CA GLU A 85 1.55 -0.88 -12.85
C GLU A 85 1.00 -1.02 -11.44
N ASN A 86 1.66 -0.40 -10.43
CA ASN A 86 1.16 -0.43 -9.06
C ASN A 86 -0.22 0.24 -8.98
N ILE A 87 -0.35 1.39 -9.62
CA ILE A 87 -1.61 2.14 -9.65
C ILE A 87 -2.67 1.33 -10.39
N LYS A 88 -2.29 0.70 -11.49
CA LYS A 88 -3.20 -0.12 -12.28
C LYS A 88 -3.78 -1.27 -11.44
N TYR A 89 -2.95 -1.99 -10.70
CA TYR A 89 -3.43 -3.06 -9.82
C TYR A 89 -4.38 -2.51 -8.77
N LEU A 90 -3.98 -1.43 -8.09
CA LEU A 90 -4.78 -0.86 -7.01
C LEU A 90 -6.13 -0.32 -7.50
N LYS A 91 -6.19 0.19 -8.72
CA LYS A 91 -7.43 0.68 -9.32
C LYS A 91 -8.41 -0.40 -9.73
N GLN A 92 -7.96 -1.62 -9.93
CA GLN A 92 -8.83 -2.69 -10.39
C GLN A 92 -10.03 -2.91 -9.46
N ASN A 93 -9.82 -2.76 -8.17
CA ASN A 93 -10.89 -2.89 -7.18
C ASN A 93 -10.77 -1.81 -6.10
N GLY A 94 -10.36 -0.62 -6.49
CA GLY A 94 -10.11 0.44 -5.53
C GLY A 94 -10.38 1.83 -6.08
N ILE A 95 -10.64 2.74 -5.17
CA ILE A 95 -10.74 4.17 -5.43
C ILE A 95 -9.45 4.79 -4.91
N ILE A 96 -8.72 5.48 -5.78
CA ILE A 96 -7.45 6.09 -5.43
C ILE A 96 -7.71 7.50 -4.89
N ILE A 97 -7.19 7.77 -3.71
CA ILE A 97 -7.23 9.10 -3.10
C ILE A 97 -5.81 9.58 -2.89
N TYR A 98 -5.45 10.70 -3.50
CA TYR A 98 -4.16 11.35 -3.32
C TYR A 98 -4.25 12.34 -2.18
N ILE A 99 -3.28 12.27 -1.28
CA ILE A 99 -3.22 13.14 -0.11
C ILE A 99 -2.17 14.22 -0.31
#